data_541f3cb5b26f82a161929ed267cf74de
#
_entry.id   541f3cb5b26f82a161929ed267cf74de
#
_cell.length_a   1.000
_cell.length_b   1.000
_cell.length_c   1.000
_cell.angle_alpha   90.00
_cell.angle_beta   90.00
_cell.angle_gamma   90.00
#
_symmetry.space_group_name_H-M   'P 1'
#
loop_
_entity.id
_entity.type
_entity.pdbx_description
1 polymer ?
#
loop_
_entity_poly.entity_id
_entity_poly.type
_entity_poly.pdbx_seq_one_letter_code
_entity_poly.pdbx_strand_id
1 'polypeptide(L)'
;MHRQSSSLIASTTNTQKLYRFGAILSVGMGNMTRYLSFRKYAERDSEVDFTWAPIKHFIAPDEPNPLRYLPEPFYTRAVILYQSFPVMRQMHQFDAVLFHVFEAYTVACCRNVLWKQPLLIWNNDDPPVVSPSTHPLYPKAFNKALWRHRFRLGLDLWCAKQTEAFIPWSQWGNDILVDECGIATRKVQPIHPGLDLELWSDMTFLRADAAAKPKILFVGGDFVRKGGDVLLQVFSQQFAESAELHLVTKEPPTVALPNVYVYTDLAPNDGRLAQLYAQASLFVLPTTADLSSWACLEAMASGCAVISTEVGGVRDIVRHGETGLTVPVGDASALAAAMRSLLSNPTLCHQMSVQGRNVVERDFNAAINVPRILAVMKEAVDRKHATNPG
;
A
#
# COMPACT_ATOMS: atom_id res chain seq x y z
N MET A 1 11.81 -0.36 -74.73
CA MET A 1 10.59 -0.67 -73.98
C MET A 1 10.97 -1.33 -72.65
N HIS A 2 11.20 -0.55 -71.61
CA HIS A 2 11.45 -1.05 -70.26
C HIS A 2 10.30 -0.56 -69.37
N ARG A 3 9.47 -1.50 -68.90
CA ARG A 3 8.43 -1.26 -67.89
C ARG A 3 9.14 -1.36 -66.51
N GLN A 4 9.21 -0.25 -65.80
CA GLN A 4 9.52 -0.21 -64.39
C GLN A 4 8.27 -0.61 -63.60
N SER A 5 8.35 -1.72 -62.89
CA SER A 5 7.37 -2.15 -61.86
C SER A 5 7.66 -1.41 -60.59
N SER A 6 6.88 -0.38 -60.27
CA SER A 6 6.89 0.25 -58.93
C SER A 6 6.16 -0.65 -57.94
N SER A 7 6.94 -1.27 -57.06
CA SER A 7 6.41 -1.96 -55.88
C SER A 7 5.89 -0.92 -54.88
N LEU A 8 4.54 -0.85 -54.71
CA LEU A 8 3.94 -0.14 -53.58
C LEU A 8 4.29 -0.91 -52.29
N ILE A 9 5.21 -0.33 -51.54
CA ILE A 9 5.40 -0.71 -50.14
C ILE A 9 4.19 -0.16 -49.37
N ALA A 10 3.24 -1.06 -49.08
CA ALA A 10 2.17 -0.76 -48.13
C ALA A 10 2.81 -0.57 -46.74
N SER A 11 2.92 0.66 -46.31
CA SER A 11 3.23 0.99 -44.92
C SER A 11 2.04 0.55 -44.07
N THR A 12 2.11 -0.61 -43.47
CA THR A 12 1.24 -0.99 -42.36
C THR A 12 1.55 -0.06 -41.20
N THR A 13 0.79 1.02 -41.09
CA THR A 13 0.70 1.80 -39.86
C THR A 13 0.15 0.88 -38.78
N ASN A 14 1.05 0.32 -38.00
CA ASN A 14 0.71 -0.42 -36.80
C ASN A 14 0.07 0.59 -35.84
N THR A 15 -1.24 0.76 -35.86
CA THR A 15 -1.97 1.59 -34.88
C THR A 15 -1.83 0.89 -33.54
N GLN A 16 -0.87 1.34 -32.76
CA GLN A 16 -0.62 0.85 -31.41
C GLN A 16 -1.95 0.99 -30.61
N LYS A 17 -2.42 -0.11 -30.04
CA LYS A 17 -3.67 -0.13 -29.28
C LYS A 17 -3.51 0.74 -28.05
N LEU A 18 -4.36 1.74 -27.86
CA LEU A 18 -4.40 2.59 -26.68
C LEU A 18 -5.47 2.09 -25.72
N TYR A 19 -5.06 1.71 -24.50
CA TYR A 19 -5.97 1.34 -23.41
C TYR A 19 -6.35 2.58 -22.61
N ARG A 20 -7.64 2.77 -22.35
CA ARG A 20 -8.16 3.86 -21.53
C ARG A 20 -8.56 3.36 -20.15
N PHE A 21 -7.86 3.79 -19.12
CA PHE A 21 -8.10 3.36 -17.76
C PHE A 21 -8.53 4.51 -16.85
N GLY A 22 -9.48 4.23 -15.96
CA GLY A 22 -9.77 5.07 -14.81
C GLY A 22 -9.07 4.51 -13.56
N ALA A 23 -8.65 5.38 -12.65
CA ALA A 23 -8.07 4.97 -11.38
C ALA A 23 -8.64 5.79 -10.21
N ILE A 24 -9.28 5.11 -9.25
CA ILE A 24 -9.85 5.70 -8.04
C ILE A 24 -9.07 5.15 -6.84
N LEU A 25 -8.05 5.90 -6.42
CA LEU A 25 -7.03 5.44 -5.49
C LEU A 25 -6.97 6.31 -4.23
N SER A 26 -7.00 5.69 -3.05
CA SER A 26 -6.78 6.40 -1.78
C SER A 26 -5.36 6.98 -1.70
N VAL A 27 -5.26 8.24 -1.25
CA VAL A 27 -4.00 8.94 -0.96
C VAL A 27 -3.87 9.32 0.52
N GLY A 28 -4.82 8.93 1.36
CA GLY A 28 -4.77 9.12 2.82
C GLY A 28 -3.95 8.06 3.54
N MET A 29 -3.66 8.29 4.82
CA MET A 29 -3.09 7.31 5.78
C MET A 29 -1.85 6.54 5.28
N GLY A 30 -0.86 7.23 4.69
CA GLY A 30 0.37 6.61 4.20
C GLY A 30 0.31 6.13 2.74
N ASN A 31 -0.85 6.19 2.08
CA ASN A 31 -1.00 5.76 0.67
C ASN A 31 -0.48 6.79 -0.35
N MET A 32 -0.02 7.96 0.07
CA MET A 32 0.48 9.00 -0.84
C MET A 32 1.73 8.51 -1.60
N THR A 33 2.71 7.94 -0.90
CA THR A 33 3.92 7.38 -1.52
C THR A 33 3.56 6.34 -2.58
N ARG A 34 2.62 5.43 -2.27
CA ARG A 34 2.12 4.43 -3.22
C ARG A 34 1.49 5.08 -4.45
N TYR A 35 0.59 6.03 -4.25
CA TYR A 35 -0.09 6.71 -5.35
C TYR A 35 0.92 7.39 -6.30
N LEU A 36 1.88 8.12 -5.74
CA LEU A 36 2.90 8.81 -6.52
C LEU A 36 3.80 7.82 -7.29
N SER A 37 4.24 6.74 -6.63
CA SER A 37 5.04 5.69 -7.26
C SER A 37 4.26 5.00 -8.38
N PHE A 38 3.01 4.59 -8.11
CA PHE A 38 2.17 3.94 -9.11
C PHE A 38 1.93 4.85 -10.32
N ARG A 39 1.53 6.08 -10.09
CA ARG A 39 1.27 7.06 -11.14
C ARG A 39 2.50 7.31 -12.01
N LYS A 40 3.67 7.55 -11.41
CA LYS A 40 4.95 7.79 -12.10
C LYS A 40 5.27 6.70 -13.12
N TYR A 41 5.14 5.43 -12.73
CA TYR A 41 5.47 4.31 -13.61
C TYR A 41 4.34 3.93 -14.55
N ALA A 42 3.09 4.13 -14.19
CA ALA A 42 1.95 3.91 -15.07
C ALA A 42 1.93 4.93 -16.24
N GLU A 43 2.28 6.20 -15.99
CA GLU A 43 2.37 7.24 -17.02
C GLU A 43 3.58 7.08 -17.97
N ARG A 44 4.52 6.16 -17.69
CA ARG A 44 5.61 5.81 -18.61
C ARG A 44 5.18 4.81 -19.70
N ASP A 45 4.06 4.16 -19.53
CA ASP A 45 3.53 3.18 -20.51
C ASP A 45 2.77 3.91 -21.62
N SER A 46 3.35 3.97 -22.81
CA SER A 46 2.80 4.70 -23.97
C SER A 46 1.52 4.08 -24.55
N GLU A 47 1.16 2.86 -24.14
CA GLU A 47 -0.07 2.19 -24.58
C GLU A 47 -1.26 2.46 -23.64
N VAL A 48 -1.05 3.22 -22.56
CA VAL A 48 -2.07 3.43 -21.53
C VAL A 48 -2.33 4.91 -21.33
N ASP A 49 -3.61 5.28 -21.32
CA ASP A 49 -4.10 6.60 -20.93
C ASP A 49 -4.93 6.50 -19.65
N PHE A 50 -4.50 7.20 -18.59
CA PHE A 50 -5.15 7.20 -17.28
C PHE A 50 -5.90 8.48 -16.98
N THR A 51 -7.14 8.34 -16.51
CA THR A 51 -7.85 9.38 -15.77
C THR A 51 -7.78 9.06 -14.27
N TRP A 52 -7.16 9.95 -13.49
CA TRP A 52 -6.89 9.77 -12.07
C TRP A 52 -7.93 10.44 -11.18
N ALA A 53 -8.36 9.75 -10.13
CA ALA A 53 -9.12 10.30 -9.01
C ALA A 53 -8.41 9.94 -7.68
N PRO A 54 -7.48 10.78 -7.20
CA PRO A 54 -6.88 10.62 -5.88
C PRO A 54 -7.89 10.93 -4.78
N ILE A 55 -8.13 9.99 -3.88
CA ILE A 55 -9.13 10.09 -2.82
C ILE A 55 -8.47 10.43 -1.49
N LYS A 56 -8.76 11.62 -0.98
CA LYS A 56 -8.48 11.99 0.42
C LYS A 56 -9.71 11.62 1.25
N HIS A 57 -9.56 10.83 2.30
CA HIS A 57 -10.67 10.50 3.22
C HIS A 57 -11.12 11.70 4.05
N PHE A 58 -10.29 12.72 4.11
CA PHE A 58 -10.54 13.97 4.79
C PHE A 58 -10.06 15.14 3.91
N ILE A 59 -10.90 16.16 3.77
CA ILE A 59 -10.55 17.42 3.10
C ILE A 59 -10.11 18.39 4.19
N ALA A 60 -8.94 18.99 4.05
CA ALA A 60 -8.40 19.92 5.04
C ALA A 60 -9.34 21.15 5.21
N PRO A 61 -9.40 21.76 6.40
CA PRO A 61 -10.31 22.87 6.69
C PRO A 61 -10.13 24.09 5.78
N ASP A 62 -8.93 24.29 5.25
CA ASP A 62 -8.52 25.37 4.33
C ASP A 62 -8.83 25.05 2.86
N GLU A 63 -9.15 23.80 2.55
CA GLU A 63 -9.56 23.41 1.18
C GLU A 63 -11.06 23.66 0.95
N PRO A 64 -11.47 24.06 -0.28
CA PRO A 64 -12.88 24.18 -0.63
C PRO A 64 -13.64 22.87 -0.43
N ASN A 65 -14.59 22.86 0.49
CA ASN A 65 -15.31 21.66 0.86
C ASN A 65 -16.82 21.92 0.93
N PRO A 66 -17.58 21.64 -0.15
CA PRO A 66 -19.02 21.84 -0.17
C PRO A 66 -19.79 20.89 0.76
N LEU A 67 -19.14 19.81 1.21
CA LEU A 67 -19.75 18.75 2.01
C LEU A 67 -19.50 18.89 3.52
N ARG A 68 -18.79 19.94 3.95
CA ARG A 68 -18.34 20.13 5.36
C ARG A 68 -19.43 20.11 6.42
N TYR A 69 -20.68 20.32 6.04
CA TYR A 69 -21.82 20.35 6.97
C TYR A 69 -22.51 18.98 7.14
N LEU A 70 -22.07 17.96 6.40
CA LEU A 70 -22.62 16.62 6.57
C LEU A 70 -22.08 15.96 7.85
N PRO A 71 -22.94 15.33 8.67
CA PRO A 71 -22.49 14.59 9.83
C PRO A 71 -21.80 13.26 9.44
N GLU A 72 -20.87 12.78 10.27
CA GLU A 72 -20.34 11.43 10.12
C GLU A 72 -21.44 10.36 10.40
N PRO A 73 -21.48 9.22 9.67
CA PRO A 73 -20.51 8.77 8.65
C PRO A 73 -20.85 9.19 7.20
N PHE A 74 -21.83 10.08 7.00
CA PHE A 74 -22.25 10.51 5.67
C PHE A 74 -21.19 11.41 5.00
N TYR A 75 -20.50 12.23 5.80
CA TYR A 75 -19.46 13.12 5.34
C TYR A 75 -18.34 12.36 4.59
N THR A 76 -17.71 11.40 5.23
CA THR A 76 -16.60 10.63 4.63
C THR A 76 -17.03 9.95 3.33
N ARG A 77 -18.21 9.33 3.28
CA ARG A 77 -18.73 8.69 2.07
C ARG A 77 -19.01 9.67 0.94
N ALA A 78 -19.62 10.80 1.26
CA ALA A 78 -19.92 11.85 0.29
C ALA A 78 -18.63 12.45 -0.29
N VAL A 79 -17.61 12.66 0.53
CA VAL A 79 -16.28 13.14 0.11
C VAL A 79 -15.63 12.16 -0.87
N ILE A 80 -15.65 10.86 -0.59
CA ILE A 80 -15.10 9.82 -1.47
C ILE A 80 -15.83 9.83 -2.82
N LEU A 81 -17.15 9.85 -2.81
CA LEU A 81 -17.95 9.86 -4.04
C LEU A 81 -17.76 11.15 -4.84
N TYR A 82 -17.69 12.29 -4.17
CA TYR A 82 -17.43 13.60 -4.82
C TYR A 82 -16.06 13.59 -5.52
N GLN A 83 -15.01 13.16 -4.86
CA GLN A 83 -13.67 13.08 -5.44
C GLN A 83 -13.56 12.01 -6.54
N SER A 84 -14.37 10.94 -6.49
CA SER A 84 -14.44 9.91 -7.53
C SER A 84 -15.19 10.37 -8.78
N PHE A 85 -15.96 11.46 -8.70
CA PHE A 85 -16.85 11.88 -9.78
C PHE A 85 -16.16 12.13 -11.14
N PRO A 86 -14.94 12.67 -11.24
CA PRO A 86 -14.25 12.84 -12.52
C PRO A 86 -14.10 11.53 -13.31
N VAL A 87 -13.78 10.43 -12.63
CA VAL A 87 -13.70 9.08 -13.24
C VAL A 87 -15.10 8.51 -13.43
N MET A 88 -15.95 8.57 -12.40
CA MET A 88 -17.29 7.96 -12.42
C MET A 88 -18.18 8.48 -13.55
N ARG A 89 -18.16 9.77 -13.85
CA ARG A 89 -18.96 10.38 -14.94
C ARG A 89 -18.55 9.91 -16.34
N GLN A 90 -17.27 9.53 -16.50
CA GLN A 90 -16.67 9.14 -17.78
C GLN A 90 -16.49 7.62 -17.92
N MET A 91 -17.04 6.81 -16.99
CA MET A 91 -16.82 5.36 -16.96
C MET A 91 -17.09 4.65 -18.31
N HIS A 92 -18.03 5.15 -19.11
CA HIS A 92 -18.34 4.59 -20.41
C HIS A 92 -17.22 4.74 -21.47
N GLN A 93 -16.21 5.56 -21.19
CA GLN A 93 -15.05 5.81 -22.06
C GLN A 93 -13.85 4.91 -21.71
N PHE A 94 -13.90 4.22 -20.56
CA PHE A 94 -12.78 3.40 -20.10
C PHE A 94 -12.98 1.93 -20.47
N ASP A 95 -11.89 1.27 -20.79
CA ASP A 95 -11.82 -0.19 -20.94
C ASP A 95 -11.87 -0.88 -19.58
N ALA A 96 -11.16 -0.31 -18.59
CA ALA A 96 -11.18 -0.78 -17.22
C ALA A 96 -11.03 0.37 -16.20
N VAL A 97 -11.51 0.15 -14.96
CA VAL A 97 -11.29 1.06 -13.82
C VAL A 97 -10.69 0.32 -12.65
N LEU A 98 -9.60 0.86 -12.13
CA LEU A 98 -8.86 0.37 -10.97
C LEU A 98 -9.40 1.01 -9.69
N PHE A 99 -9.80 0.19 -8.72
CA PHE A 99 -10.39 0.64 -7.46
C PHE A 99 -9.53 0.28 -6.26
N HIS A 100 -9.47 1.22 -5.32
CA HIS A 100 -8.84 1.08 -4.01
C HIS A 100 -9.79 1.47 -2.86
N VAL A 101 -10.99 1.97 -3.17
CA VAL A 101 -11.96 2.47 -2.18
C VAL A 101 -13.34 1.88 -2.42
N PHE A 102 -13.97 1.44 -1.33
CA PHE A 102 -15.22 0.69 -1.33
C PHE A 102 -16.41 1.45 -1.89
N GLU A 103 -16.59 2.70 -1.48
CA GLU A 103 -17.79 3.48 -1.80
C GLU A 103 -17.94 3.68 -3.31
N ALA A 104 -16.84 4.09 -3.97
CA ALA A 104 -16.82 4.26 -5.41
C ALA A 104 -16.97 2.92 -6.16
N TYR A 105 -16.32 1.88 -5.64
CA TYR A 105 -16.42 0.52 -6.19
C TYR A 105 -17.85 -0.02 -6.14
N THR A 106 -18.55 0.10 -5.00
CA THR A 106 -19.94 -0.34 -4.88
C THR A 106 -20.87 0.38 -5.84
N VAL A 107 -20.72 1.71 -5.99
CA VAL A 107 -21.49 2.50 -6.97
C VAL A 107 -21.19 2.05 -8.40
N ALA A 108 -19.92 1.77 -8.72
CA ALA A 108 -19.52 1.25 -10.03
C ALA A 108 -20.13 -0.11 -10.33
N CYS A 109 -20.16 -1.04 -9.35
CA CYS A 109 -20.81 -2.34 -9.48
C CYS A 109 -22.31 -2.19 -9.81
N CYS A 110 -23.02 -1.34 -9.07
CA CYS A 110 -24.44 -1.07 -9.32
C CYS A 110 -24.67 -0.49 -10.73
N ARG A 111 -23.82 0.46 -11.14
CA ARG A 111 -23.89 1.05 -12.48
C ARG A 111 -23.64 0.03 -13.59
N ASN A 112 -22.68 -0.87 -13.44
CA ASN A 112 -22.32 -1.87 -14.43
C ASN A 112 -23.43 -2.89 -14.72
N VAL A 113 -24.39 -3.08 -13.82
CA VAL A 113 -25.60 -3.88 -14.11
C VAL A 113 -26.39 -3.31 -15.28
N LEU A 114 -26.43 -1.98 -15.36
CA LEU A 114 -27.21 -1.27 -16.38
C LEU A 114 -26.44 -1.13 -17.71
N TRP A 115 -25.12 -0.89 -17.64
CA TRP A 115 -24.30 -0.49 -18.81
C TRP A 115 -23.15 -1.45 -19.17
N LYS A 116 -22.90 -2.50 -18.37
CA LYS A 116 -21.89 -3.57 -18.61
C LYS A 116 -20.47 -3.11 -19.01
N GLN A 117 -20.11 -1.87 -18.72
CA GLN A 117 -18.78 -1.29 -18.98
C GLN A 117 -18.43 -0.24 -17.92
N PRO A 118 -17.16 -0.04 -17.60
CA PRO A 118 -15.91 -0.75 -17.95
C PRO A 118 -15.71 -2.04 -17.14
N LEU A 119 -14.56 -2.73 -17.35
CA LEU A 119 -14.12 -3.78 -16.43
C LEU A 119 -13.78 -3.17 -15.08
N LEU A 120 -14.15 -3.87 -13.99
CA LEU A 120 -13.83 -3.45 -12.63
C LEU A 120 -12.64 -4.29 -12.14
N ILE A 121 -11.60 -3.60 -11.64
CA ILE A 121 -10.39 -4.24 -11.11
C ILE A 121 -10.16 -3.72 -9.71
N TRP A 122 -9.97 -4.64 -8.75
CA TRP A 122 -9.68 -4.32 -7.37
C TRP A 122 -8.18 -4.44 -7.09
N ASN A 123 -7.57 -3.42 -6.53
CA ASN A 123 -6.15 -3.41 -6.20
C ASN A 123 -5.90 -2.92 -4.77
N ASN A 124 -6.11 -3.80 -3.81
CA ASN A 124 -5.85 -3.54 -2.40
C ASN A 124 -5.77 -4.85 -1.62
N ASP A 125 -5.03 -4.86 -0.50
CA ASP A 125 -5.06 -5.93 0.50
C ASP A 125 -6.32 -5.87 1.38
N ASP A 126 -6.97 -4.71 1.45
CA ASP A 126 -8.30 -4.62 2.08
C ASP A 126 -9.32 -5.31 1.15
N PRO A 127 -9.80 -6.51 1.49
CA PRO A 127 -10.69 -7.22 0.59
C PRO A 127 -12.03 -6.48 0.49
N PRO A 128 -12.68 -6.51 -0.69
CA PRO A 128 -14.00 -5.90 -0.85
C PRO A 128 -15.09 -6.61 -0.05
N VAL A 129 -14.74 -7.65 0.70
CA VAL A 129 -15.62 -8.43 1.56
C VAL A 129 -15.02 -8.48 2.96
N VAL A 130 -15.77 -8.03 3.97
CA VAL A 130 -15.31 -8.09 5.36
C VAL A 130 -15.26 -9.56 5.80
N SER A 131 -14.09 -10.01 6.19
CA SER A 131 -13.80 -11.39 6.61
C SER A 131 -13.34 -11.47 8.07
N PRO A 132 -13.36 -12.65 8.70
CA PRO A 132 -12.84 -12.83 10.05
C PRO A 132 -11.40 -12.39 10.23
N SER A 133 -10.54 -12.64 9.24
CA SER A 133 -9.12 -12.26 9.29
C SER A 133 -8.88 -10.75 9.22
N THR A 134 -9.86 -9.96 8.73
CA THR A 134 -9.80 -8.50 8.76
C THR A 134 -10.34 -7.89 10.05
N HIS A 135 -10.92 -8.71 10.96
CA HIS A 135 -11.49 -8.24 12.21
C HIS A 135 -10.55 -7.40 13.08
N PRO A 136 -9.26 -7.73 13.25
CA PRO A 136 -8.35 -6.90 14.02
C PRO A 136 -8.18 -5.48 13.48
N LEU A 137 -8.32 -5.31 12.16
CA LEU A 137 -8.25 -4.01 11.47
C LEU A 137 -9.55 -3.21 11.63
N TYR A 138 -10.70 -3.92 11.69
CA TYR A 138 -12.04 -3.33 11.71
C TYR A 138 -12.94 -3.87 12.83
N PRO A 139 -12.52 -3.78 14.11
CA PRO A 139 -13.27 -4.39 15.21
C PRO A 139 -14.71 -3.85 15.35
N LYS A 140 -14.93 -2.57 14.95
CA LYS A 140 -16.27 -1.94 14.98
C LYS A 140 -17.19 -2.45 13.87
N ALA A 141 -16.68 -3.05 12.80
CA ALA A 141 -17.50 -3.54 11.69
C ALA A 141 -18.30 -4.79 12.07
N PHE A 142 -17.79 -5.61 12.98
CA PHE A 142 -18.44 -6.84 13.46
C PHE A 142 -19.47 -6.63 14.55
N ASN A 143 -19.45 -5.47 15.25
CA ASN A 143 -20.37 -5.18 16.37
C ASN A 143 -21.72 -4.60 15.94
N LYS A 144 -22.06 -4.60 14.64
CA LYS A 144 -23.33 -4.07 14.12
C LYS A 144 -24.39 -5.18 14.04
N ALA A 145 -25.68 -4.77 14.17
CA ALA A 145 -26.81 -5.67 14.12
C ALA A 145 -26.70 -6.72 13.00
N LEU A 146 -26.90 -7.99 13.33
CA LEU A 146 -26.65 -9.17 12.48
C LEU A 146 -27.25 -9.06 11.06
N TRP A 147 -28.44 -8.47 10.91
CA TRP A 147 -29.09 -8.30 9.60
C TRP A 147 -28.39 -7.28 8.68
N ARG A 148 -27.84 -6.17 9.24
CA ARG A 148 -27.08 -5.18 8.49
C ARG A 148 -25.75 -5.77 7.99
N HIS A 149 -25.13 -6.60 8.81
CA HIS A 149 -23.91 -7.30 8.43
C HIS A 149 -24.19 -8.29 7.28
N ARG A 150 -25.25 -9.10 7.38
CA ARG A 150 -25.64 -10.05 6.32
C ARG A 150 -26.00 -9.36 5.01
N PHE A 151 -26.72 -8.24 5.07
CA PHE A 151 -27.05 -7.46 3.87
C PHE A 151 -25.78 -6.88 3.23
N ARG A 152 -24.90 -6.30 4.05
CA ARG A 152 -23.62 -5.78 3.55
C ARG A 152 -22.76 -6.88 2.92
N LEU A 153 -22.60 -7.99 3.60
CA LEU A 153 -21.86 -9.14 3.08
C LEU A 153 -22.43 -9.63 1.74
N GLY A 154 -23.75 -9.72 1.61
CA GLY A 154 -24.40 -10.07 0.35
C GLY A 154 -24.10 -9.08 -0.77
N LEU A 155 -24.11 -7.77 -0.48
CA LEU A 155 -23.76 -6.73 -1.44
C LEU A 155 -22.28 -6.81 -1.82
N ASP A 156 -21.39 -6.97 -0.86
CA ASP A 156 -19.94 -7.05 -1.09
C ASP A 156 -19.59 -8.28 -1.95
N LEU A 157 -20.16 -9.44 -1.65
CA LEU A 157 -20.03 -10.66 -2.46
C LEU A 157 -20.60 -10.50 -3.87
N TRP A 158 -21.73 -9.81 -3.99
CA TRP A 158 -22.32 -9.50 -5.29
C TRP A 158 -21.41 -8.58 -6.11
N CYS A 159 -20.83 -7.53 -5.51
CA CYS A 159 -19.83 -6.66 -6.13
C CYS A 159 -18.60 -7.47 -6.57
N ALA A 160 -18.11 -8.35 -5.70
CA ALA A 160 -16.96 -9.20 -6.02
C ALA A 160 -17.18 -10.09 -7.24
N LYS A 161 -18.42 -10.58 -7.46
CA LYS A 161 -18.78 -11.33 -8.67
C LYS A 161 -18.71 -10.51 -9.95
N GLN A 162 -18.96 -9.18 -9.86
CA GLN A 162 -18.87 -8.25 -10.99
C GLN A 162 -17.41 -7.86 -11.33
N THR A 163 -16.48 -8.14 -10.44
CA THR A 163 -15.07 -7.76 -10.59
C THR A 163 -14.37 -8.76 -11.51
N GLU A 164 -13.65 -8.24 -12.49
CA GLU A 164 -12.92 -9.06 -13.46
C GLU A 164 -11.61 -9.59 -12.90
N ALA A 165 -10.86 -8.76 -12.21
CA ALA A 165 -9.59 -9.13 -11.61
C ALA A 165 -9.40 -8.50 -10.23
N PHE A 166 -8.73 -9.24 -9.36
CA PHE A 166 -8.27 -8.81 -8.04
C PHE A 166 -6.75 -8.85 -8.02
N ILE A 167 -6.14 -7.74 -7.61
CA ILE A 167 -4.69 -7.61 -7.50
C ILE A 167 -4.36 -7.22 -6.06
N PRO A 168 -4.44 -8.18 -5.10
CA PRO A 168 -4.00 -7.94 -3.73
C PRO A 168 -2.49 -7.67 -3.70
N TRP A 169 -2.01 -6.99 -2.66
CA TRP A 169 -0.61 -6.62 -2.55
C TRP A 169 0.25 -7.68 -1.85
N SER A 170 -0.40 -8.66 -1.22
CA SER A 170 0.25 -9.68 -0.40
C SER A 170 -0.37 -11.05 -0.61
N GLN A 171 0.36 -12.09 -0.21
CA GLN A 171 -0.18 -13.44 -0.13
C GLN A 171 -1.30 -13.53 0.92
N TRP A 172 -1.20 -12.77 2.02
CA TRP A 172 -2.28 -12.66 3.00
C TRP A 172 -3.59 -12.15 2.38
N GLY A 173 -3.54 -11.11 1.56
CA GLY A 173 -4.70 -10.60 0.82
C GLY A 173 -5.24 -11.61 -0.19
N ASN A 174 -4.37 -12.37 -0.87
CA ASN A 174 -4.74 -13.46 -1.76
C ASN A 174 -5.52 -14.56 -1.02
N ASP A 175 -4.98 -15.01 0.12
CA ASP A 175 -5.58 -16.09 0.91
C ASP A 175 -6.99 -15.71 1.39
N ILE A 176 -7.18 -14.47 1.85
CA ILE A 176 -8.52 -13.97 2.22
C ILE A 176 -9.48 -13.97 1.02
N LEU A 177 -9.05 -13.47 -0.13
CA LEU A 177 -9.92 -13.41 -1.30
C LEU A 177 -10.32 -14.80 -1.79
N VAL A 178 -9.38 -15.74 -1.81
CA VAL A 178 -9.63 -17.11 -2.30
C VAL A 178 -10.34 -17.96 -1.24
N ASP A 179 -9.78 -18.04 -0.03
CA ASP A 179 -10.20 -19.02 0.97
C ASP A 179 -11.41 -18.54 1.79
N GLU A 180 -11.47 -17.24 2.14
CA GLU A 180 -12.55 -16.71 2.97
C GLU A 180 -13.68 -16.08 2.14
N CYS A 181 -13.35 -15.41 1.03
CA CYS A 181 -14.36 -14.76 0.17
C CYS A 181 -14.83 -15.65 -0.98
N GLY A 182 -14.19 -16.77 -1.24
CA GLY A 182 -14.55 -17.72 -2.30
C GLY A 182 -14.36 -17.17 -3.73
N ILE A 183 -13.43 -16.23 -3.91
CA ILE A 183 -13.08 -15.69 -5.22
C ILE A 183 -12.26 -16.72 -5.99
N ALA A 184 -12.65 -16.99 -7.23
CA ALA A 184 -11.94 -17.96 -8.06
C ALA A 184 -10.47 -17.55 -8.26
N THR A 185 -9.53 -18.43 -7.98
CA THR A 185 -8.07 -18.20 -8.03
C THR A 185 -7.63 -17.59 -9.37
N ARG A 186 -8.24 -17.96 -10.50
CA ARG A 186 -7.94 -17.39 -11.82
C ARG A 186 -8.21 -15.87 -11.93
N LYS A 187 -8.99 -15.30 -11.00
CA LYS A 187 -9.28 -13.87 -10.93
C LYS A 187 -8.35 -13.13 -9.99
N VAL A 188 -7.53 -13.83 -9.21
CA VAL A 188 -6.69 -13.23 -8.15
C VAL A 188 -5.23 -13.37 -8.53
N GLN A 189 -4.51 -12.26 -8.57
CA GLN A 189 -3.08 -12.22 -8.86
C GLN A 189 -2.39 -11.26 -7.88
N PRO A 190 -1.70 -11.76 -6.86
CA PRO A 190 -1.03 -10.91 -5.88
C PRO A 190 0.16 -10.18 -6.52
N ILE A 191 0.12 -8.85 -6.52
CA ILE A 191 1.21 -7.99 -7.00
C ILE A 191 1.24 -6.76 -6.10
N HIS A 192 2.29 -6.61 -5.29
CA HIS A 192 2.52 -5.40 -4.52
C HIS A 192 2.90 -4.25 -5.45
N PRO A 193 2.29 -3.03 -5.35
CA PRO A 193 2.62 -1.91 -6.23
C PRO A 193 4.06 -1.41 -6.10
N GLY A 194 4.71 -1.67 -4.95
CA GLY A 194 6.12 -1.40 -4.73
C GLY A 194 6.46 0.06 -4.47
N LEU A 195 7.71 0.28 -4.07
CA LEU A 195 8.32 1.59 -3.86
C LEU A 195 8.96 2.12 -5.14
N ASP A 196 8.99 3.44 -5.29
CA ASP A 196 9.87 4.12 -6.23
C ASP A 196 11.30 4.12 -5.68
N LEU A 197 12.11 3.16 -6.10
CA LEU A 197 13.47 2.99 -5.59
C LEU A 197 14.44 4.08 -6.08
N GLU A 198 14.09 4.88 -7.08
CA GLU A 198 14.90 6.04 -7.47
C GLU A 198 15.01 7.06 -6.32
N LEU A 199 14.00 7.14 -5.46
CA LEU A 199 14.01 8.00 -4.25
C LEU A 199 14.96 7.48 -3.15
N TRP A 200 15.40 6.24 -3.24
CA TRP A 200 16.19 5.53 -2.22
C TRP A 200 17.56 5.08 -2.74
N SER A 201 17.96 5.49 -3.98
CA SER A 201 19.20 5.07 -4.64
C SER A 201 20.45 5.68 -4.00
N ASP A 202 20.38 6.93 -3.57
CA ASP A 202 21.52 7.70 -3.07
C ASP A 202 21.71 7.58 -1.55
N MET A 203 20.92 6.73 -0.92
CA MET A 203 21.07 6.42 0.51
C MET A 203 22.31 5.55 0.72
N THR A 204 23.49 6.16 0.57
CA THR A 204 24.70 5.60 1.15
C THR A 204 24.45 5.45 2.65
N PHE A 205 24.71 4.25 3.15
CA PHE A 205 24.59 3.92 4.58
C PHE A 205 25.39 4.92 5.41
N LEU A 206 24.78 6.03 5.78
CA LEU A 206 25.32 7.01 6.72
C LEU A 206 25.24 6.40 8.13
N ARG A 207 25.83 5.19 8.29
CA ARG A 207 25.91 4.61 9.61
C ARG A 207 26.73 5.52 10.48
N ALA A 208 26.13 5.88 11.63
CA ALA A 208 26.77 6.64 12.66
C ALA A 208 28.17 6.05 12.95
N ASP A 209 29.10 6.93 13.28
CA ASP A 209 30.40 6.60 13.83
C ASP A 209 30.22 5.47 14.87
N ALA A 210 31.07 4.46 14.84
CA ALA A 210 31.00 3.30 15.73
C ALA A 210 31.03 3.70 17.23
N ALA A 211 31.43 4.94 17.53
CA ALA A 211 31.41 5.54 18.86
C ALA A 211 30.06 6.17 19.24
N ALA A 212 29.14 6.40 18.29
CA ALA A 212 27.85 7.01 18.56
C ALA A 212 26.83 5.97 19.04
N LYS A 213 25.88 6.40 19.87
CA LYS A 213 24.75 5.54 20.28
C LYS A 213 23.95 5.09 19.05
N PRO A 214 23.53 3.79 18.98
CA PRO A 214 22.69 3.32 17.89
C PRO A 214 21.34 4.04 17.90
N LYS A 215 20.87 4.41 16.69
CA LYS A 215 19.58 5.08 16.52
C LYS A 215 18.51 4.06 16.17
N ILE A 216 17.44 4.04 16.95
CA ILE A 216 16.25 3.24 16.72
C ILE A 216 15.19 4.15 16.14
N LEU A 217 14.64 3.81 14.98
CA LEU A 217 13.63 4.60 14.30
C LEU A 217 12.26 3.90 14.34
N PHE A 218 11.23 4.67 14.64
CA PHE A 218 9.82 4.32 14.51
C PHE A 218 9.14 5.33 13.60
N VAL A 219 8.35 4.87 12.62
CA VAL A 219 7.54 5.72 11.75
C VAL A 219 6.10 5.18 11.70
N GLY A 220 5.17 5.93 12.31
CA GLY A 220 3.77 5.52 12.37
C GLY A 220 2.85 6.65 12.79
N GLY A 221 1.91 7.05 11.92
CA GLY A 221 0.99 8.17 12.19
C GLY A 221 0.05 7.93 13.38
N ASP A 222 -0.44 6.69 13.53
CA ASP A 222 -1.26 6.21 14.66
C ASP A 222 -0.31 5.50 15.64
N PHE A 223 0.06 6.21 16.70
CA PHE A 223 1.12 5.79 17.61
C PHE A 223 0.81 4.47 18.32
N VAL A 224 -0.40 4.34 18.87
CA VAL A 224 -0.80 3.16 19.66
C VAL A 224 -1.03 1.94 18.76
N ARG A 225 -1.79 2.10 17.67
CA ARG A 225 -2.05 0.98 16.74
C ARG A 225 -0.75 0.45 16.10
N LYS A 226 0.22 1.34 15.88
CA LYS A 226 1.54 0.95 15.33
C LYS A 226 2.50 0.43 16.37
N GLY A 227 2.08 0.33 17.66
CA GLY A 227 2.85 -0.24 18.75
C GLY A 227 3.93 0.68 19.31
N GLY A 228 3.81 1.99 19.05
CA GLY A 228 4.77 2.97 19.56
C GLY A 228 4.80 3.07 21.09
N ASP A 229 3.68 2.80 21.73
CA ASP A 229 3.54 2.74 23.20
C ASP A 229 4.33 1.55 23.78
N VAL A 230 4.22 0.36 23.18
CA VAL A 230 5.00 -0.83 23.57
C VAL A 230 6.50 -0.59 23.35
N LEU A 231 6.86 -0.01 22.18
CA LEU A 231 8.26 0.33 21.89
C LEU A 231 8.81 1.33 22.90
N LEU A 232 8.08 2.39 23.23
CA LEU A 232 8.50 3.41 24.17
C LEU A 232 8.69 2.83 25.58
N GLN A 233 7.79 1.94 26.01
CA GLN A 233 7.91 1.21 27.27
C GLN A 233 9.19 0.37 27.31
N VAL A 234 9.45 -0.43 26.28
CA VAL A 234 10.65 -1.29 26.19
C VAL A 234 11.92 -0.45 26.17
N PHE A 235 11.92 0.63 25.35
CA PHE A 235 13.06 1.53 25.24
C PHE A 235 13.40 2.19 26.58
N SER A 236 12.42 2.77 27.27
CA SER A 236 12.62 3.46 28.56
C SER A 236 13.17 2.55 29.64
N GLN A 237 12.77 1.27 29.65
CA GLN A 237 13.19 0.30 30.66
C GLN A 237 14.57 -0.31 30.39
N GLN A 238 15.00 -0.45 29.14
CA GLN A 238 16.14 -1.30 28.81
C GLN A 238 17.19 -0.65 27.89
N PHE A 239 16.87 0.43 27.15
CA PHE A 239 17.75 0.98 26.12
C PHE A 239 18.03 2.48 26.25
N ALA A 240 17.37 3.19 27.18
CA ALA A 240 17.45 4.65 27.29
C ALA A 240 18.87 5.18 27.50
N GLU A 241 19.76 4.42 28.14
CA GLU A 241 21.15 4.83 28.36
C GLU A 241 22.07 4.48 27.19
N SER A 242 21.74 3.42 26.42
CA SER A 242 22.62 2.83 25.40
C SER A 242 22.24 3.15 23.95
N ALA A 243 21.07 3.71 23.70
CA ALA A 243 20.54 4.01 22.36
C ALA A 243 19.80 5.37 22.32
N GLU A 244 19.46 5.82 21.13
CA GLU A 244 18.55 6.93 20.85
C GLU A 244 17.28 6.38 20.18
N LEU A 245 16.10 6.91 20.56
CA LEU A 245 14.83 6.56 19.95
C LEU A 245 14.27 7.78 19.20
N HIS A 246 14.06 7.61 17.89
CA HIS A 246 13.48 8.62 17.01
C HIS A 246 12.06 8.19 16.63
N LEU A 247 11.05 8.97 17.03
CA LEU A 247 9.63 8.71 16.83
C LEU A 247 9.06 9.68 15.79
N VAL A 248 8.68 9.20 14.64
CA VAL A 248 7.93 9.98 13.64
C VAL A 248 6.46 9.59 13.74
N THR A 249 5.63 10.49 14.27
CA THR A 249 4.20 10.20 14.52
C THR A 249 3.36 11.48 14.50
N LYS A 250 2.06 11.35 14.22
CA LYS A 250 1.07 12.43 14.34
C LYS A 250 0.50 12.55 15.76
N GLU A 251 0.65 11.50 16.54
CA GLU A 251 0.12 11.38 17.90
C GLU A 251 1.29 11.20 18.90
N PRO A 252 1.98 12.30 19.28
CA PRO A 252 3.16 12.20 20.12
C PRO A 252 2.80 11.70 21.52
N PRO A 253 3.70 10.92 22.17
CA PRO A 253 3.52 10.57 23.56
C PRO A 253 3.58 11.83 24.46
N THR A 254 2.81 11.81 25.55
CA THR A 254 2.70 12.93 26.50
C THR A 254 3.91 13.06 27.43
N VAL A 255 4.81 12.05 27.45
CA VAL A 255 5.94 11.98 28.37
C VAL A 255 7.25 12.26 27.64
N ALA A 256 8.00 13.24 28.10
CA ALA A 256 9.38 13.48 27.65
C ALA A 256 10.33 12.52 28.38
N LEU A 257 11.12 11.77 27.61
CA LEU A 257 12.12 10.83 28.12
C LEU A 257 13.51 11.17 27.57
N PRO A 258 14.59 10.89 28.33
CA PRO A 258 15.94 11.03 27.82
C PRO A 258 16.20 10.21 26.57
N ASN A 259 16.95 10.76 25.61
CA ASN A 259 17.32 10.12 24.36
C ASN A 259 16.12 9.70 23.49
N VAL A 260 14.95 10.33 23.66
CA VAL A 260 13.76 10.19 22.81
C VAL A 260 13.52 11.50 22.06
N TYR A 261 13.50 11.40 20.72
CA TYR A 261 13.30 12.53 19.80
C TYR A 261 12.00 12.32 19.03
N VAL A 262 11.11 13.30 19.07
CA VAL A 262 9.76 13.18 18.46
C VAL A 262 9.61 14.18 17.32
N TYR A 263 9.14 13.71 16.18
CA TYR A 263 8.92 14.46 14.96
C TYR A 263 7.43 14.35 14.55
N THR A 264 6.70 15.45 14.58
CA THR A 264 5.26 15.49 14.28
C THR A 264 4.94 16.17 12.94
N ASP A 265 5.93 16.84 12.35
CA ASP A 265 5.82 17.70 11.17
C ASP A 265 6.31 17.07 9.87
N LEU A 266 6.85 15.84 9.92
CA LEU A 266 7.37 15.16 8.73
C LEU A 266 6.24 14.62 7.85
N ALA A 267 6.36 14.86 6.54
CA ALA A 267 5.47 14.34 5.52
C ALA A 267 6.09 13.13 4.79
N PRO A 268 5.29 12.31 4.09
CA PRO A 268 5.80 11.32 3.15
C PRO A 268 6.74 11.98 2.12
N ASN A 269 7.87 11.35 1.84
CA ASN A 269 8.93 11.84 0.94
C ASN A 269 9.64 13.14 1.42
N ASP A 270 9.53 13.52 2.70
CA ASP A 270 10.35 14.59 3.27
C ASP A 270 11.81 14.13 3.34
N GLY A 271 12.74 14.96 2.84
CA GLY A 271 14.18 14.64 2.87
C GLY A 271 14.72 14.41 4.30
N ARG A 272 14.13 15.03 5.34
CA ARG A 272 14.49 14.78 6.74
C ARG A 272 14.07 13.38 7.20
N LEU A 273 12.90 12.89 6.72
CA LEU A 273 12.45 11.52 6.98
C LEU A 273 13.42 10.52 6.34
N ALA A 274 13.81 10.76 5.10
CA ALA A 274 14.79 9.95 4.39
C ALA A 274 16.13 9.89 5.12
N GLN A 275 16.61 11.03 5.67
CA GLN A 275 17.82 11.07 6.49
C GLN A 275 17.69 10.27 7.79
N LEU A 276 16.54 10.29 8.44
CA LEU A 276 16.28 9.48 9.63
C LEU A 276 16.39 7.99 9.33
N TYR A 277 15.80 7.54 8.21
CA TYR A 277 15.96 6.16 7.77
C TYR A 277 17.42 5.81 7.47
N ALA A 278 18.15 6.67 6.74
CA ALA A 278 19.55 6.43 6.39
C ALA A 278 20.50 6.37 7.60
N GLN A 279 20.18 7.09 8.68
CA GLN A 279 20.95 7.12 9.92
C GLN A 279 20.55 6.05 10.94
N ALA A 280 19.39 5.41 10.75
CA ALA A 280 18.89 4.43 11.71
C ALA A 280 19.72 3.15 11.67
N SER A 281 20.12 2.69 12.83
CA SER A 281 20.74 1.36 13.01
C SER A 281 19.68 0.26 12.97
N LEU A 282 18.48 0.55 13.44
CA LEU A 282 17.38 -0.38 13.59
C LEU A 282 16.04 0.35 13.36
N PHE A 283 15.17 -0.24 12.58
CA PHE A 283 13.78 0.20 12.44
C PHE A 283 12.87 -0.74 13.22
N VAL A 284 11.97 -0.18 14.04
CA VAL A 284 11.10 -0.98 14.93
C VAL A 284 9.65 -0.52 14.79
N LEU A 285 8.78 -1.42 14.33
CA LEU A 285 7.36 -1.16 14.15
C LEU A 285 6.52 -2.35 14.66
N PRO A 286 6.29 -2.48 16.00
CA PRO A 286 5.56 -3.61 16.57
C PRO A 286 4.04 -3.43 16.45
N THR A 287 3.57 -3.22 15.24
CA THR A 287 2.19 -2.86 14.92
C THR A 287 1.18 -3.93 15.34
N THR A 288 0.02 -3.50 15.85
CA THR A 288 -1.07 -4.42 16.23
C THR A 288 -1.94 -4.81 15.04
N ALA A 289 -1.97 -3.98 14.00
CA ALA A 289 -2.73 -4.21 12.78
C ALA A 289 -2.18 -3.37 11.62
N ASP A 290 -1.89 -4.03 10.50
CA ASP A 290 -1.43 -3.40 9.26
C ASP A 290 -1.78 -4.28 8.05
N LEU A 291 -2.24 -3.69 6.96
CA LEU A 291 -2.47 -4.40 5.71
C LEU A 291 -1.15 -4.66 4.99
N SER A 292 -0.37 -3.58 4.78
CA SER A 292 0.94 -3.61 4.14
C SER A 292 1.74 -2.41 4.65
N SER A 293 2.90 -2.66 5.25
CA SER A 293 3.67 -1.62 5.93
C SER A 293 4.64 -0.92 4.98
N TRP A 294 4.26 0.25 4.48
CA TRP A 294 5.16 1.10 3.69
C TRP A 294 6.40 1.52 4.47
N ALA A 295 6.25 1.82 5.75
CA ALA A 295 7.37 2.20 6.62
C ALA A 295 8.41 1.08 6.77
N CYS A 296 7.98 -0.20 6.81
CA CYS A 296 8.92 -1.33 6.76
C CYS A 296 9.65 -1.41 5.42
N LEU A 297 8.94 -1.21 4.29
CA LEU A 297 9.56 -1.19 2.97
C LEU A 297 10.56 -0.04 2.81
N GLU A 298 10.21 1.16 3.28
CA GLU A 298 11.09 2.34 3.29
C GLU A 298 12.35 2.10 4.12
N ALA A 299 12.20 1.49 5.31
CA ALA A 299 13.31 1.12 6.17
C ALA A 299 14.24 0.09 5.50
N MET A 300 13.69 -0.96 4.91
CA MET A 300 14.46 -1.97 4.16
C MET A 300 15.14 -1.37 2.94
N ALA A 301 14.44 -0.50 2.19
CA ALA A 301 15.00 0.23 1.06
C ALA A 301 16.17 1.14 1.47
N SER A 302 16.15 1.67 2.68
CA SER A 302 17.25 2.48 3.26
C SER A 302 18.35 1.63 3.89
N GLY A 303 18.24 0.29 3.85
CA GLY A 303 19.21 -0.62 4.45
C GLY A 303 19.13 -0.70 5.98
N CYS A 304 17.99 -0.42 6.59
CA CYS A 304 17.77 -0.69 8.01
C CYS A 304 17.43 -2.17 8.23
N ALA A 305 17.95 -2.77 9.30
CA ALA A 305 17.38 -3.99 9.83
C ALA A 305 16.02 -3.68 10.47
N VAL A 306 15.03 -4.56 10.27
CA VAL A 306 13.64 -4.30 10.67
C VAL A 306 13.19 -5.28 11.75
N ILE A 307 12.52 -4.76 12.80
CA ILE A 307 11.73 -5.57 13.74
C ILE A 307 10.27 -5.15 13.59
N SER A 308 9.37 -6.12 13.36
CA SER A 308 7.94 -5.88 13.26
C SER A 308 7.12 -7.05 13.83
N THR A 309 5.83 -7.12 13.51
CA THR A 309 4.93 -8.21 13.88
C THR A 309 4.39 -8.92 12.62
N GLU A 310 3.94 -10.17 12.75
CA GLU A 310 3.42 -10.97 11.62
C GLU A 310 1.91 -10.70 11.38
N VAL A 311 1.52 -9.44 11.23
CA VAL A 311 0.12 -9.05 11.01
C VAL A 311 -0.13 -8.69 9.56
N GLY A 312 -1.26 -9.13 9.00
CA GLY A 312 -1.66 -8.82 7.63
C GLY A 312 -0.58 -9.17 6.61
N GLY A 313 -0.36 -8.29 5.64
CA GLY A 313 0.70 -8.41 4.63
C GLY A 313 2.11 -8.05 5.12
N VAL A 314 2.30 -7.65 6.38
CA VAL A 314 3.64 -7.36 6.94
C VAL A 314 4.53 -8.59 6.90
N ARG A 315 3.98 -9.80 7.08
CA ARG A 315 4.71 -11.08 7.00
C ARG A 315 5.38 -11.32 5.63
N ASP A 316 4.82 -10.77 4.57
CA ASP A 316 5.38 -10.91 3.21
C ASP A 316 6.57 -9.95 3.01
N ILE A 317 6.61 -8.86 3.76
CA ILE A 317 7.66 -7.84 3.74
C ILE A 317 8.80 -8.22 4.67
N VAL A 318 8.49 -8.46 5.96
CA VAL A 318 9.48 -8.77 7.00
C VAL A 318 9.48 -10.28 7.23
N ARG A 319 10.43 -10.97 6.62
CA ARG A 319 10.62 -12.43 6.73
C ARG A 319 11.50 -12.74 7.91
N HIS A 320 10.93 -13.40 8.91
CA HIS A 320 11.62 -13.69 10.17
C HIS A 320 12.94 -14.45 9.95
N GLY A 321 14.03 -13.91 10.49
CA GLY A 321 15.37 -14.50 10.36
C GLY A 321 16.07 -14.28 9.02
N GLU A 322 15.37 -13.78 8.00
CA GLU A 322 15.91 -13.48 6.67
C GLU A 322 16.11 -11.96 6.47
N THR A 323 15.02 -11.20 6.46
CA THR A 323 15.05 -9.74 6.18
C THR A 323 14.85 -8.89 7.43
N GLY A 324 14.60 -9.49 8.57
CA GLY A 324 14.35 -8.87 9.85
C GLY A 324 13.90 -9.86 10.90
N LEU A 325 13.42 -9.36 12.04
CA LEU A 325 12.83 -10.17 13.10
C LEU A 325 11.35 -9.82 13.27
N THR A 326 10.52 -10.83 13.48
CA THR A 326 9.12 -10.64 13.86
C THR A 326 8.88 -11.09 15.28
N VAL A 327 7.98 -10.38 15.98
CA VAL A 327 7.60 -10.67 17.37
C VAL A 327 6.08 -10.78 17.49
N PRO A 328 5.57 -11.48 18.51
CA PRO A 328 4.13 -11.49 18.78
C PRO A 328 3.60 -10.07 19.10
N VAL A 329 2.35 -9.82 18.71
CA VAL A 329 1.68 -8.53 18.97
C VAL A 329 1.58 -8.27 20.48
N GLY A 330 2.06 -7.10 20.91
CA GLY A 330 2.00 -6.67 22.31
C GLY A 330 3.01 -7.36 23.25
N ASP A 331 3.86 -8.25 22.75
CA ASP A 331 4.89 -8.91 23.57
C ASP A 331 6.13 -8.03 23.73
N ALA A 332 6.12 -7.22 24.79
CA ALA A 332 7.24 -6.35 25.16
C ALA A 332 8.54 -7.11 25.43
N SER A 333 8.45 -8.33 25.96
CA SER A 333 9.61 -9.18 26.28
C SER A 333 10.29 -9.69 25.02
N ALA A 334 9.51 -10.21 24.08
CA ALA A 334 10.01 -10.65 22.78
C ALA A 334 10.58 -9.46 21.98
N LEU A 335 9.93 -8.29 22.03
CA LEU A 335 10.44 -7.07 21.40
C LEU A 335 11.80 -6.65 21.97
N ALA A 336 11.94 -6.63 23.31
CA ALA A 336 13.20 -6.31 23.96
C ALA A 336 14.31 -7.30 23.60
N ALA A 337 14.00 -8.61 23.52
CA ALA A 337 14.96 -9.64 23.14
C ALA A 337 15.41 -9.49 21.68
N ALA A 338 14.48 -9.22 20.74
CA ALA A 338 14.78 -8.98 19.34
C ALA A 338 15.66 -7.72 19.15
N MET A 339 15.32 -6.61 19.81
CA MET A 339 16.11 -5.36 19.79
C MET A 339 17.52 -5.61 20.31
N ARG A 340 17.66 -6.30 21.46
CA ARG A 340 18.96 -6.64 22.04
C ARG A 340 19.79 -7.52 21.10
N SER A 341 19.18 -8.53 20.49
CA SER A 341 19.86 -9.43 19.55
C SER A 341 20.49 -8.69 18.38
N LEU A 342 19.77 -7.73 17.76
CA LEU A 342 20.29 -6.99 16.61
C LEU A 342 21.28 -5.89 17.04
N LEU A 343 21.03 -5.19 18.15
CA LEU A 343 21.91 -4.12 18.62
C LEU A 343 23.26 -4.66 19.15
N SER A 344 23.28 -5.88 19.72
CA SER A 344 24.51 -6.53 20.19
C SER A 344 25.25 -7.34 19.14
N ASN A 345 24.66 -7.55 17.94
CA ASN A 345 25.26 -8.30 16.86
C ASN A 345 25.25 -7.51 15.53
N PRO A 346 26.22 -6.60 15.31
CA PRO A 346 26.30 -5.79 14.11
C PRO A 346 26.38 -6.61 12.81
N THR A 347 26.98 -7.80 12.85
CA THR A 347 27.07 -8.69 11.68
C THR A 347 25.69 -9.19 11.28
N LEU A 348 24.90 -9.70 12.22
CA LEU A 348 23.53 -10.17 11.96
C LEU A 348 22.65 -9.00 11.48
N CYS A 349 22.74 -7.85 12.16
CA CYS A 349 22.02 -6.65 11.78
C CYS A 349 22.34 -6.24 10.32
N HIS A 350 23.62 -6.26 9.94
CA HIS A 350 24.04 -5.96 8.57
C HIS A 350 23.55 -6.99 7.56
N GLN A 351 23.65 -8.29 7.86
CA GLN A 351 23.15 -9.36 6.99
C GLN A 351 21.65 -9.18 6.70
N MET A 352 20.84 -8.95 7.74
CA MET A 352 19.40 -8.73 7.58
C MET A 352 19.10 -7.46 6.78
N SER A 353 19.85 -6.38 6.98
CA SER A 353 19.66 -5.13 6.23
C SER A 353 19.96 -5.31 4.73
N VAL A 354 21.01 -6.02 4.38
CA VAL A 354 21.35 -6.33 2.98
C VAL A 354 20.29 -7.22 2.35
N GLN A 355 19.86 -8.29 3.04
CA GLN A 355 18.81 -9.17 2.53
C GLN A 355 17.46 -8.43 2.39
N GLY A 356 17.13 -7.56 3.35
CA GLY A 356 15.96 -6.71 3.28
C GLY A 356 15.97 -5.81 2.03
N ARG A 357 17.08 -5.14 1.77
CA ARG A 357 17.24 -4.32 0.56
C ARG A 357 17.09 -5.14 -0.72
N ASN A 358 17.74 -6.31 -0.82
CA ASN A 358 17.63 -7.21 -1.97
C ASN A 358 16.18 -7.66 -2.23
N VAL A 359 15.43 -7.96 -1.16
CA VAL A 359 14.01 -8.34 -1.27
C VAL A 359 13.17 -7.17 -1.77
N VAL A 360 13.41 -5.94 -1.28
CA VAL A 360 12.69 -4.76 -1.77
C VAL A 360 12.98 -4.50 -3.24
N GLU A 361 14.22 -4.60 -3.68
CA GLU A 361 14.62 -4.41 -5.08
C GLU A 361 13.99 -5.43 -6.02
N ARG A 362 13.88 -6.68 -5.58
CA ARG A 362 13.35 -7.79 -6.38
C ARG A 362 11.82 -7.84 -6.37
N ASP A 363 11.21 -7.75 -5.17
CA ASP A 363 9.79 -8.08 -4.96
C ASP A 363 8.90 -6.82 -4.82
N PHE A 364 9.47 -5.69 -4.41
CA PHE A 364 8.73 -4.47 -4.07
C PHE A 364 9.19 -3.24 -4.86
N ASN A 365 9.71 -3.43 -6.06
CA ASN A 365 10.14 -2.36 -6.95
C ASN A 365 8.98 -1.90 -7.85
N ALA A 366 8.58 -0.65 -7.72
CA ALA A 366 7.48 -0.08 -8.51
C ALA A 366 7.77 -0.08 -10.02
N ALA A 367 9.05 0.09 -10.42
CA ALA A 367 9.45 0.04 -11.83
C ALA A 367 9.20 -1.34 -12.47
N ILE A 368 9.19 -2.41 -11.67
CA ILE A 368 8.91 -3.78 -12.11
C ILE A 368 7.43 -4.11 -11.93
N ASN A 369 6.86 -3.77 -10.77
CA ASN A 369 5.54 -4.25 -10.38
C ASN A 369 4.39 -3.46 -11.02
N VAL A 370 4.55 -2.15 -11.25
CA VAL A 370 3.51 -1.36 -11.92
C VAL A 370 3.27 -1.85 -13.36
N PRO A 371 4.30 -2.08 -14.20
CA PRO A 371 4.08 -2.73 -15.51
C PRO A 371 3.38 -4.07 -15.44
N ARG A 372 3.64 -4.91 -14.40
CA ARG A 372 2.93 -6.19 -14.19
C ARG A 372 1.45 -5.97 -13.87
N ILE A 373 1.11 -4.97 -13.04
CA ILE A 373 -0.27 -4.60 -12.77
C ILE A 373 -0.96 -4.14 -14.05
N LEU A 374 -0.30 -3.31 -14.87
CA LEU A 374 -0.83 -2.87 -16.16
C LEU A 374 -1.04 -4.03 -17.13
N ALA A 375 -0.13 -5.01 -17.15
CA ALA A 375 -0.29 -6.21 -17.96
C ALA A 375 -1.56 -7.00 -17.59
N VAL A 376 -1.83 -7.19 -16.29
CA VAL A 376 -3.08 -7.83 -15.82
C VAL A 376 -4.31 -7.06 -16.30
N MET A 377 -4.27 -5.72 -16.24
CA MET A 377 -5.37 -4.87 -16.71
C MET A 377 -5.58 -5.00 -18.23
N LYS A 378 -4.51 -4.94 -19.02
CA LYS A 378 -4.54 -5.09 -20.48
C LYS A 378 -5.06 -6.47 -20.88
N GLU A 379 -4.54 -7.54 -20.27
CA GLU A 379 -4.99 -8.92 -20.52
C GLU A 379 -6.48 -9.13 -20.20
N ALA A 380 -6.98 -8.51 -19.12
CA ALA A 380 -8.39 -8.57 -18.78
C ALA A 380 -9.27 -7.95 -19.88
N VAL A 381 -8.84 -6.80 -20.41
CA VAL A 381 -9.53 -6.12 -21.53
C VAL A 381 -9.48 -6.95 -22.80
N ASP A 382 -8.32 -7.51 -23.14
CA ASP A 382 -8.15 -8.32 -24.36
C ASP A 382 -8.99 -9.60 -24.32
N ARG A 383 -9.04 -10.29 -23.17
CA ARG A 383 -9.93 -11.45 -22.97
C ARG A 383 -11.39 -11.09 -23.22
N LYS A 384 -11.86 -9.94 -22.73
CA LYS A 384 -13.24 -9.49 -22.94
C LYS A 384 -13.53 -9.23 -24.41
N HIS A 385 -12.62 -8.58 -25.13
CA HIS A 385 -12.79 -8.34 -26.57
C HIS A 385 -12.77 -9.63 -27.40
N ALA A 386 -11.93 -10.61 -27.01
CA ALA A 386 -11.88 -11.91 -27.67
C ALA A 386 -13.18 -12.75 -27.49
N THR A 387 -13.86 -12.59 -26.34
CA THR A 387 -15.10 -13.31 -26.03
C THR A 387 -16.36 -12.63 -26.57
N ASN A 388 -16.29 -11.33 -26.85
CA ASN A 388 -17.36 -10.54 -27.46
C ASN A 388 -16.81 -9.75 -28.68
N PRO A 389 -16.51 -10.38 -29.80
CA PRO A 389 -16.22 -9.66 -31.04
C PRO A 389 -17.52 -8.99 -31.49
N GLY A 390 -17.66 -7.67 -31.31
CA GLY A 390 -18.82 -6.80 -31.46
C GLY A 390 -19.82 -7.12 -32.54
#